data_647714caaf319b8d5cecd69f5e91568b
#
_entry.id   647714caaf319b8d5cecd69f5e91568b
#
_cell.length_a   1.000
_cell.length_b   1.000
_cell.length_c   1.000
_cell.angle_alpha   90.00
_cell.angle_beta   90.00
_cell.angle_gamma   90.00
#
_symmetry.space_group_name_H-M   'P 1'
#
loop_
_entity.id
_entity.type
_entity.pdbx_description
1 polymer ?
#
loop_
_entity_poly.entity_id
_entity_poly.type
_entity_poly.pdbx_seq_one_letter_code
_entity_poly.pdbx_strand_id
1 'polypeptide(L)'
;MSDKLNILILHRMGDPKTWRASVRDVEFCLPDYAPEHNYIVHNAAMPLPSFVKDIEFHGIVLGPTFLCNRYHPRMLAKTLKEYAFVKESRAFKIAMPQDDYDCSAILERWLLDWDVDLVYTVCPEHWDVLYPNLAATDTLRLGYTGYVSDSMIERWRRPKPFASRTIDVSYRASKLPPNFGTIGYVKGIIGDIFLEKTINEGFRLDISTNQKDIIHGDRWLDFVENSKFILGSNSGSSLLDPEGEIRFAVDKYLVYHP
;
A
#
# COMPACT_ATOMS: atom_id res chain seq x y z
N MET A 1 -0.96 26.45 -23.79
CA MET A 1 -0.76 25.01 -23.58
C MET A 1 0.14 24.92 -22.34
N SER A 2 -0.24 24.21 -21.31
CA SER A 2 0.65 23.99 -20.18
C SER A 2 1.81 23.11 -20.68
N ASP A 3 3.04 23.49 -20.33
CA ASP A 3 4.21 22.70 -20.72
C ASP A 3 4.11 21.30 -20.11
N LYS A 4 4.48 20.28 -20.91
CA LYS A 4 4.47 18.90 -20.42
C LYS A 4 5.54 18.73 -19.36
N LEU A 5 5.16 18.19 -18.21
CA LEU A 5 6.08 17.89 -17.13
C LEU A 5 6.71 16.51 -17.32
N ASN A 6 7.98 16.37 -16.95
CA ASN A 6 8.64 15.07 -16.83
C ASN A 6 8.51 14.63 -15.37
N ILE A 7 7.88 13.49 -15.15
CA ILE A 7 7.56 12.98 -13.82
C ILE A 7 8.14 11.57 -13.65
N LEU A 8 8.92 11.38 -12.60
CA LEU A 8 9.41 10.06 -12.19
C LEU A 8 8.50 9.50 -11.11
N ILE A 9 8.01 8.28 -11.31
CA ILE A 9 7.28 7.52 -10.29
C ILE A 9 8.14 6.32 -9.87
N LEU A 10 8.43 6.23 -8.60
CA LEU A 10 9.19 5.13 -8.01
C LEU A 10 8.24 4.20 -7.24
N HIS A 11 8.14 2.95 -7.66
CA HIS A 11 7.39 1.90 -6.97
C HIS A 11 8.24 0.63 -6.80
N ARG A 12 7.75 -0.34 -6.02
CA ARG A 12 8.44 -1.62 -5.80
C ARG A 12 7.47 -2.81 -5.78
N MET A 13 6.50 -2.85 -6.66
CA MET A 13 5.49 -3.92 -6.68
C MET A 13 6.01 -5.29 -7.14
N GLY A 14 7.24 -5.38 -7.65
CA GLY A 14 7.80 -6.64 -8.14
C GLY A 14 7.14 -7.15 -9.44
N ASP A 15 6.86 -8.46 -9.51
CA ASP A 15 6.26 -9.09 -10.70
C ASP A 15 4.83 -8.59 -10.94
N PRO A 16 4.51 -8.06 -12.14
CA PRO A 16 3.16 -7.60 -12.48
C PRO A 16 2.04 -8.63 -12.27
N LYS A 17 2.35 -9.92 -12.39
CA LYS A 17 1.37 -11.00 -12.17
C LYS A 17 0.88 -11.10 -10.73
N THR A 18 1.62 -10.52 -9.79
CA THR A 18 1.29 -10.55 -8.35
C THR A 18 0.75 -9.22 -7.82
N TRP A 19 0.56 -8.23 -8.69
CA TRP A 19 0.06 -6.92 -8.27
C TRP A 19 -1.36 -7.01 -7.74
N ARG A 20 -1.61 -6.30 -6.65
CA ARG A 20 -2.98 -6.06 -6.16
C ARG A 20 -3.55 -4.88 -6.92
N ALA A 21 -4.78 -5.00 -7.43
CA ALA A 21 -5.42 -3.96 -8.23
C ALA A 21 -5.44 -2.60 -7.52
N SER A 22 -5.85 -2.56 -6.25
CA SER A 22 -5.90 -1.32 -5.46
C SER A 22 -4.53 -0.65 -5.26
N VAL A 23 -3.46 -1.43 -5.14
CA VAL A 23 -2.09 -0.90 -5.02
C VAL A 23 -1.63 -0.36 -6.38
N ARG A 24 -1.88 -1.10 -7.45
CA ARG A 24 -1.58 -0.64 -8.83
C ARG A 24 -2.28 0.68 -9.12
N ASP A 25 -3.56 0.80 -8.78
CA ASP A 25 -4.33 2.02 -9.03
C ASP A 25 -3.70 3.23 -8.32
N VAL A 26 -3.25 3.10 -7.07
CA VAL A 26 -2.56 4.18 -6.35
C VAL A 26 -1.21 4.51 -6.98
N GLU A 27 -0.39 3.50 -7.32
CA GLU A 27 0.95 3.73 -7.91
C GLU A 27 0.88 4.36 -9.30
N PHE A 28 -0.18 4.13 -10.05
CA PHE A 28 -0.36 4.63 -11.42
C PHE A 28 -1.41 5.74 -11.55
N CYS A 29 -1.90 6.28 -10.45
CA CYS A 29 -2.96 7.30 -10.47
C CYS A 29 -2.62 8.52 -11.36
N LEU A 30 -1.38 9.01 -11.31
CA LEU A 30 -0.99 10.16 -12.12
C LEU A 30 -0.98 9.84 -13.63
N PRO A 31 -0.32 8.78 -14.15
CA PRO A 31 -0.42 8.42 -15.55
C PRO A 31 -1.86 8.14 -16.02
N ASP A 32 -2.70 7.57 -15.15
CA ASP A 32 -4.07 7.22 -15.49
C ASP A 32 -4.99 8.46 -15.57
N TYR A 33 -4.77 9.50 -14.74
CA TYR A 33 -5.65 10.67 -14.61
C TYR A 33 -5.06 12.01 -15.07
N ALA A 34 -3.77 12.05 -15.37
CA ALA A 34 -3.09 13.22 -15.96
C ALA A 34 -2.18 12.78 -17.14
N PRO A 35 -2.73 12.08 -18.16
CA PRO A 35 -1.94 11.48 -19.23
C PRO A 35 -1.25 12.48 -20.17
N GLU A 36 -1.51 13.76 -20.01
CA GLU A 36 -0.89 14.86 -20.78
C GLU A 36 0.59 15.06 -20.48
N HIS A 37 1.09 14.54 -19.34
CA HIS A 37 2.49 14.68 -18.93
C HIS A 37 3.36 13.50 -19.41
N ASN A 38 4.67 13.61 -19.28
CA ASN A 38 5.62 12.54 -19.58
C ASN A 38 5.97 11.79 -18.31
N TYR A 39 5.80 10.47 -18.31
CA TYR A 39 6.06 9.65 -17.14
C TYR A 39 7.17 8.64 -17.38
N ILE A 40 8.07 8.51 -16.41
CA ILE A 40 8.90 7.32 -16.23
C ILE A 40 8.42 6.64 -14.95
N VAL A 41 7.86 5.45 -15.10
CA VAL A 41 7.41 4.61 -13.98
C VAL A 41 8.44 3.52 -13.78
N HIS A 42 9.21 3.60 -12.70
CA HIS A 42 10.29 2.69 -12.43
C HIS A 42 9.98 1.75 -11.27
N ASN A 43 10.06 0.44 -11.55
CA ASN A 43 9.95 -0.60 -10.54
C ASN A 43 11.30 -0.85 -9.86
N ALA A 44 11.48 -0.36 -8.63
CA ALA A 44 12.71 -0.50 -7.87
C ALA A 44 13.04 -1.94 -7.41
N ALA A 45 12.23 -2.93 -7.79
CA ALA A 45 12.62 -4.33 -7.74
C ALA A 45 13.55 -4.74 -8.90
N MET A 46 13.63 -3.90 -9.94
CA MET A 46 14.51 -4.05 -11.11
C MET A 46 15.70 -3.09 -10.99
N PRO A 47 16.81 -3.37 -11.69
CA PRO A 47 17.93 -2.43 -11.75
C PRO A 47 17.51 -1.06 -12.28
N LEU A 48 18.01 0.01 -11.68
CA LEU A 48 17.77 1.37 -12.16
C LEU A 48 18.51 1.60 -13.47
N PRO A 49 17.83 1.93 -14.59
CA PRO A 49 18.50 2.26 -15.83
C PRO A 49 19.35 3.53 -15.68
N SER A 50 20.59 3.51 -16.17
CA SER A 50 21.53 4.63 -15.98
C SER A 50 21.00 5.96 -16.50
N PHE A 51 20.30 5.96 -17.64
CA PHE A 51 19.77 7.16 -18.28
C PHE A 51 18.75 7.93 -17.41
N VAL A 52 18.10 7.25 -16.44
CA VAL A 52 17.10 7.90 -15.55
C VAL A 52 17.75 9.02 -14.73
N LYS A 53 19.04 8.87 -14.39
CA LYS A 53 19.78 9.85 -13.60
C LYS A 53 20.14 11.12 -14.40
N ASP A 54 20.10 11.02 -15.73
CA ASP A 54 20.46 12.12 -16.64
C ASP A 54 19.23 12.95 -17.06
N ILE A 55 18.04 12.57 -16.62
CA ILE A 55 16.79 13.27 -16.94
C ILE A 55 16.52 14.34 -15.90
N GLU A 56 16.24 15.56 -16.37
CA GLU A 56 15.71 16.63 -15.54
C GLU A 56 14.21 16.40 -15.32
N PHE A 57 13.85 16.02 -14.10
CA PHE A 57 12.46 15.85 -13.69
C PHE A 57 11.88 17.11 -13.09
N HIS A 58 10.61 17.37 -13.36
CA HIS A 58 9.81 18.43 -12.72
C HIS A 58 9.14 17.91 -11.44
N GLY A 59 8.79 16.62 -11.40
CA GLY A 59 8.19 15.94 -10.27
C GLY A 59 8.75 14.55 -10.03
N ILE A 60 8.87 14.16 -8.77
CA ILE A 60 9.25 12.81 -8.36
C ILE A 60 8.23 12.32 -7.33
N VAL A 61 7.62 11.17 -7.60
CA VAL A 61 6.65 10.53 -6.71
C VAL A 61 7.26 9.29 -6.10
N LEU A 62 7.32 9.27 -4.78
CA LEU A 62 7.72 8.11 -3.98
C LEU A 62 6.47 7.33 -3.61
N GLY A 63 6.19 6.28 -4.37
CA GLY A 63 4.98 5.47 -4.20
C GLY A 63 4.97 4.62 -2.93
N PRO A 64 3.81 4.16 -2.50
CA PRO A 64 3.64 3.41 -1.25
C PRO A 64 4.55 2.18 -1.18
N THR A 65 4.67 1.40 -2.25
CA THR A 65 5.51 0.20 -2.25
C THR A 65 7.01 0.51 -2.25
N PHE A 66 7.44 1.64 -2.82
CA PHE A 66 8.82 2.11 -2.72
C PHE A 66 9.17 2.48 -1.28
N LEU A 67 8.29 3.21 -0.61
CA LEU A 67 8.48 3.65 0.77
C LEU A 67 8.43 2.49 1.80
N CYS A 68 7.89 1.31 1.43
CA CYS A 68 7.97 0.09 2.26
C CYS A 68 9.41 -0.40 2.49
N ASN A 69 10.41 0.10 1.77
CA ASN A 69 11.81 -0.18 2.04
C ASN A 69 12.25 0.20 3.47
N ARG A 70 11.53 1.12 4.14
CA ARG A 70 11.74 1.52 5.53
C ARG A 70 11.62 0.37 6.54
N TYR A 71 10.85 -0.66 6.21
CA TYR A 71 10.67 -1.84 7.07
C TYR A 71 11.89 -2.78 7.09
N HIS A 72 12.86 -2.57 6.20
CA HIS A 72 14.00 -3.45 6.03
C HIS A 72 15.31 -2.63 6.02
N PRO A 73 16.03 -2.52 7.13
CA PRO A 73 17.19 -1.61 7.25
C PRO A 73 18.24 -1.78 6.15
N ARG A 74 18.56 -3.02 5.75
CA ARG A 74 19.51 -3.30 4.65
C ARG A 74 18.99 -2.83 3.29
N MET A 75 17.68 -3.00 3.06
CA MET A 75 17.04 -2.56 1.84
C MET A 75 16.97 -1.03 1.77
N LEU A 76 16.61 -0.39 2.88
CA LEU A 76 16.60 1.06 2.99
C LEU A 76 17.99 1.64 2.68
N ALA A 77 19.05 1.12 3.32
CA ALA A 77 20.42 1.58 3.05
C ALA A 77 20.81 1.44 1.58
N LYS A 78 20.42 0.33 0.92
CA LYS A 78 20.62 0.15 -0.52
C LYS A 78 19.84 1.18 -1.33
N THR A 79 18.56 1.40 -1.00
CA THR A 79 17.68 2.36 -1.68
C THR A 79 18.24 3.77 -1.58
N LEU A 80 18.64 4.22 -0.39
CA LEU A 80 19.20 5.56 -0.17
C LEU A 80 20.47 5.78 -1.02
N LYS A 81 21.30 4.76 -1.18
CA LYS A 81 22.51 4.83 -2.01
C LYS A 81 22.20 4.84 -3.51
N GLU A 82 21.33 3.94 -3.96
CA GLU A 82 21.01 3.75 -5.39
C GLU A 82 20.26 4.93 -5.98
N TYR A 83 19.34 5.52 -5.19
CA TYR A 83 18.48 6.63 -5.57
C TYR A 83 18.94 7.98 -4.98
N ALA A 84 20.23 8.13 -4.62
CA ALA A 84 20.78 9.38 -4.08
C ALA A 84 20.54 10.60 -5.00
N PHE A 85 20.44 10.40 -6.32
CA PHE A 85 20.12 11.46 -7.27
C PHE A 85 18.75 12.12 -7.01
N VAL A 86 17.81 11.43 -6.36
CA VAL A 86 16.51 11.99 -5.95
C VAL A 86 16.71 13.08 -4.91
N LYS A 87 17.61 12.85 -3.94
CA LYS A 87 17.97 13.84 -2.93
C LYS A 87 18.53 15.13 -3.59
N GLU A 88 19.38 14.96 -4.59
CA GLU A 88 20.06 16.06 -5.29
C GLU A 88 19.15 16.77 -6.32
N SER A 89 18.03 16.16 -6.69
CA SER A 89 17.11 16.69 -7.67
C SER A 89 16.35 17.92 -7.13
N ARG A 90 16.15 18.93 -7.98
CA ARG A 90 15.30 20.11 -7.73
C ARG A 90 13.83 19.87 -8.06
N ALA A 91 13.47 18.68 -8.50
CA ALA A 91 12.09 18.32 -8.79
C ALA A 91 11.21 18.46 -7.53
N PHE A 92 9.95 18.80 -7.70
CA PHE A 92 8.96 18.73 -6.63
C PHE A 92 8.74 17.28 -6.21
N LYS A 93 8.95 16.95 -4.94
CA LYS A 93 8.95 15.57 -4.43
C LYS A 93 7.70 15.31 -3.60
N ILE A 94 6.98 14.27 -3.99
CA ILE A 94 5.76 13.81 -3.31
C ILE A 94 6.00 12.42 -2.74
N ALA A 95 5.69 12.21 -1.46
CA ALA A 95 5.67 10.90 -0.83
C ALA A 95 4.22 10.45 -0.53
N MET A 96 3.92 9.21 -0.87
CA MET A 96 2.61 8.60 -0.65
C MET A 96 2.76 7.33 0.21
N PRO A 97 3.13 7.44 1.50
CA PRO A 97 3.29 6.28 2.35
C PRO A 97 1.96 5.54 2.55
N GLN A 98 2.06 4.24 2.75
CA GLN A 98 0.98 3.38 3.23
C GLN A 98 1.42 2.70 4.52
N ASP A 99 0.48 2.45 5.43
CA ASP A 99 0.74 1.82 6.73
C ASP A 99 1.82 2.58 7.55
N ASP A 100 1.76 3.91 7.53
CA ASP A 100 2.76 4.80 8.13
C ASP A 100 2.59 5.03 9.64
N TYR A 101 1.71 4.28 10.28
CA TYR A 101 1.70 4.07 11.73
C TYR A 101 2.90 3.22 12.22
N ASP A 102 3.66 2.64 11.31
CA ASP A 102 4.77 1.70 11.55
C ASP A 102 6.04 2.22 10.86
N CYS A 103 7.13 2.32 11.62
CA CYS A 103 8.41 2.88 11.17
C CYS A 103 8.30 4.32 10.63
N SER A 104 7.38 5.13 11.16
CA SER A 104 7.15 6.50 10.70
C SER A 104 8.33 7.43 10.99
N ALA A 105 9.02 7.29 12.12
CA ALA A 105 10.20 8.08 12.44
C ALA A 105 11.38 7.76 11.50
N ILE A 106 11.51 6.49 11.08
CA ILE A 106 12.49 6.09 10.05
C ILE A 106 12.13 6.74 8.72
N LEU A 107 10.85 6.71 8.37
CA LEU A 107 10.34 7.35 7.16
C LEU A 107 10.56 8.86 7.20
N GLU A 108 10.21 9.53 8.30
CA GLU A 108 10.37 10.97 8.45
C GLU A 108 11.83 11.41 8.24
N ARG A 109 12.78 10.71 8.87
CA ARG A 109 14.22 10.98 8.66
C ARG A 109 14.62 10.85 7.20
N TRP A 110 14.09 9.85 6.49
CA TRP A 110 14.33 9.69 5.06
C TRP A 110 13.73 10.84 4.24
N LEU A 111 12.46 11.20 4.50
CA LEU A 111 11.77 12.25 3.77
C LEU A 111 12.41 13.64 3.98
N LEU A 112 12.84 13.92 5.20
CA LEU A 112 13.59 15.15 5.54
C LEU A 112 14.96 15.19 4.84
N ASP A 113 15.71 14.07 4.85
CA ASP A 113 17.01 13.97 4.17
C ASP A 113 16.89 14.19 2.66
N TRP A 114 15.76 13.86 2.08
CA TRP A 114 15.51 14.03 0.64
C TRP A 114 14.78 15.32 0.28
N ASP A 115 14.53 16.21 1.24
CA ASP A 115 13.78 17.47 1.05
C ASP A 115 12.45 17.22 0.34
N VAL A 116 11.62 16.31 0.87
CA VAL A 116 10.31 16.00 0.28
C VAL A 116 9.34 17.12 0.57
N ASP A 117 8.72 17.67 -0.48
CA ASP A 117 7.85 18.84 -0.43
C ASP A 117 6.44 18.54 0.09
N LEU A 118 5.94 17.32 -0.18
CA LEU A 118 4.58 16.94 0.16
C LEU A 118 4.47 15.47 0.55
N VAL A 119 3.79 15.20 1.66
CA VAL A 119 3.58 13.83 2.19
C VAL A 119 2.10 13.57 2.41
N TYR A 120 1.56 12.59 1.73
CA TYR A 120 0.17 12.14 1.89
C TYR A 120 0.11 10.97 2.89
N THR A 121 0.05 11.29 4.19
CA THR A 121 -0.11 10.29 5.26
C THR A 121 -1.50 9.67 5.24
N VAL A 122 -1.60 8.36 5.48
CA VAL A 122 -2.91 7.68 5.61
C VAL A 122 -3.42 7.66 7.06
N CYS A 123 -2.63 8.15 8.01
CA CYS A 123 -3.04 8.29 9.40
C CYS A 123 -3.77 9.63 9.59
N PRO A 124 -5.05 9.63 10.01
CA PRO A 124 -5.82 10.86 10.15
C PRO A 124 -5.43 11.69 11.39
N GLU A 125 -4.77 11.05 12.36
CA GLU A 125 -4.47 11.60 13.69
C GLU A 125 -3.02 11.28 14.10
N HIS A 126 -2.56 11.88 15.20
CA HIS A 126 -1.26 11.61 15.82
C HIS A 126 -0.05 11.98 14.95
N TRP A 127 -0.16 12.99 14.11
CA TRP A 127 0.95 13.44 13.27
C TRP A 127 2.13 13.95 14.10
N ASP A 128 1.87 14.54 15.25
CA ASP A 128 2.87 14.98 16.23
C ASP A 128 3.71 13.81 16.80
N VAL A 129 3.15 12.60 16.82
CA VAL A 129 3.85 11.38 17.24
C VAL A 129 4.54 10.69 16.08
N LEU A 130 3.85 10.60 14.92
CA LEU A 130 4.32 9.86 13.75
C LEU A 130 5.38 10.63 12.95
N TYR A 131 5.23 11.97 12.87
CA TYR A 131 6.03 12.87 12.07
C TYR A 131 6.32 14.18 12.82
N PRO A 132 7.03 14.13 13.98
CA PRO A 132 7.14 15.27 14.88
C PRO A 132 7.77 16.51 14.24
N ASN A 133 8.67 16.34 13.28
CA ASN A 133 9.30 17.47 12.57
C ASN A 133 8.44 17.96 11.40
N LEU A 134 7.84 17.07 10.61
CA LEU A 134 6.99 17.44 9.47
C LEU A 134 5.64 17.99 9.91
N ALA A 135 5.11 17.56 11.07
CA ALA A 135 3.86 18.09 11.62
C ALA A 135 3.91 19.59 11.96
N ALA A 136 5.11 20.12 12.20
CA ALA A 136 5.33 21.55 12.42
C ALA A 136 5.41 22.37 11.13
N THR A 137 5.31 21.74 9.97
CA THR A 137 5.42 22.36 8.63
C THR A 137 4.10 22.22 7.86
N ASP A 138 4.05 22.81 6.66
CA ASP A 138 2.92 22.63 5.73
C ASP A 138 3.13 21.46 4.73
N THR A 139 3.93 20.46 5.11
CA THR A 139 4.30 19.33 4.24
C THR A 139 3.27 18.18 4.29
N LEU A 140 2.59 17.97 5.43
CA LEU A 140 1.67 16.84 5.60
C LEU A 140 0.28 17.13 5.05
N ARG A 141 -0.30 16.15 4.39
CA ARG A 141 -1.70 16.10 3.96
C ARG A 141 -2.29 14.73 4.27
N LEU A 142 -3.58 14.69 4.56
CA LEU A 142 -4.30 13.43 4.66
C LEU A 142 -4.45 12.82 3.27
N GLY A 143 -3.95 11.60 3.12
CA GLY A 143 -4.10 10.78 1.93
C GLY A 143 -5.09 9.63 2.13
N TYR A 144 -5.24 8.82 1.09
CA TYR A 144 -6.09 7.63 1.09
C TYR A 144 -5.29 6.41 0.63
N THR A 145 -5.64 5.24 1.16
CA THR A 145 -5.03 3.96 0.79
C THR A 145 -5.51 3.41 -0.56
N GLY A 146 -6.45 4.09 -1.18
CA GLY A 146 -7.03 3.73 -2.47
C GLY A 146 -8.19 4.63 -2.83
N TYR A 147 -8.73 4.42 -4.02
CA TYR A 147 -9.89 5.13 -4.55
C TYR A 147 -10.71 4.20 -5.45
N VAL A 148 -11.92 4.63 -5.79
CA VAL A 148 -12.76 3.93 -6.77
C VAL A 148 -12.41 4.47 -8.15
N SER A 149 -11.71 3.67 -8.96
CA SER A 149 -11.32 4.07 -10.32
C SER A 149 -12.50 4.09 -11.29
N ASP A 150 -12.38 4.84 -12.39
CA ASP A 150 -13.39 4.90 -13.45
C ASP A 150 -13.69 3.51 -14.03
N SER A 151 -12.67 2.66 -14.13
CA SER A 151 -12.84 1.27 -14.56
C SER A 151 -13.68 0.44 -13.59
N MET A 152 -13.56 0.68 -12.28
CA MET A 152 -14.42 0.04 -11.27
C MET A 152 -15.86 0.57 -11.37
N ILE A 153 -16.06 1.89 -11.53
CA ILE A 153 -17.38 2.50 -11.70
C ILE A 153 -18.06 1.91 -12.92
N GLU A 154 -17.38 1.81 -14.06
CA GLU A 154 -17.93 1.25 -15.28
C GLU A 154 -18.28 -0.23 -15.13
N ARG A 155 -17.38 -1.04 -14.53
CA ARG A 155 -17.62 -2.46 -14.27
C ARG A 155 -18.88 -2.67 -13.42
N TRP A 156 -19.10 -1.87 -12.40
CA TRP A 156 -20.24 -2.03 -11.49
C TRP A 156 -21.45 -1.15 -11.81
N ARG A 157 -21.46 -0.48 -12.94
CA ARG A 157 -22.65 0.22 -13.44
C ARG A 157 -23.84 -0.72 -13.60
N ARG A 158 -23.60 -1.99 -13.94
CA ARG A 158 -24.60 -3.06 -14.03
C ARG A 158 -24.11 -4.28 -13.21
N PRO A 159 -24.22 -4.25 -11.89
CA PRO A 159 -23.72 -5.31 -11.05
C PRO A 159 -24.47 -6.62 -11.31
N LYS A 160 -23.79 -7.74 -11.09
CA LYS A 160 -24.41 -9.07 -11.16
C LYS A 160 -25.62 -9.13 -10.20
N PRO A 161 -26.83 -9.56 -10.67
CA PRO A 161 -28.00 -9.66 -9.84
C PRO A 161 -27.74 -10.50 -8.59
N PHE A 162 -28.24 -10.07 -7.45
CA PHE A 162 -27.99 -10.72 -6.16
C PHE A 162 -28.34 -12.21 -6.17
N ALA A 163 -29.48 -12.60 -6.78
CA ALA A 163 -29.94 -13.97 -6.86
C ALA A 163 -29.02 -14.88 -7.71
N SER A 164 -28.25 -14.32 -8.63
CA SER A 164 -27.32 -15.07 -9.50
C SER A 164 -25.92 -15.21 -8.92
N ARG A 165 -25.64 -14.59 -7.77
CA ARG A 165 -24.35 -14.71 -7.09
C ARG A 165 -24.21 -16.09 -6.44
N THR A 166 -23.09 -16.73 -6.67
CA THR A 166 -22.89 -18.15 -6.30
C THR A 166 -22.33 -18.35 -4.89
N ILE A 167 -21.76 -17.32 -4.26
CA ILE A 167 -21.19 -17.35 -2.93
C ILE A 167 -22.13 -16.60 -1.98
N ASP A 168 -22.57 -17.24 -0.90
CA ASP A 168 -23.43 -16.57 0.06
C ASP A 168 -22.62 -15.63 0.95
N VAL A 169 -21.51 -16.11 1.55
CA VAL A 169 -20.59 -15.26 2.32
C VAL A 169 -19.14 -15.56 1.95
N SER A 170 -18.36 -14.53 1.72
CA SER A 170 -16.96 -14.64 1.39
C SER A 170 -16.05 -13.88 2.35
N TYR A 171 -14.78 -14.32 2.44
CA TYR A 171 -13.71 -13.61 3.13
C TYR A 171 -12.35 -13.99 2.58
N ARG A 172 -11.51 -12.99 2.33
CA ARG A 172 -10.08 -13.17 2.02
C ARG A 172 -9.26 -12.16 2.78
N ALA A 173 -8.34 -12.66 3.60
CA ALA A 173 -7.37 -11.85 4.31
C ALA A 173 -6.08 -12.63 4.54
N SER A 174 -5.00 -11.93 4.81
CA SER A 174 -3.77 -12.55 5.32
C SER A 174 -3.78 -12.52 6.84
N LYS A 175 -3.29 -13.56 7.48
CA LYS A 175 -2.93 -13.51 8.90
C LYS A 175 -1.76 -12.55 9.03
N LEU A 176 -1.93 -11.52 9.86
CA LEU A 176 -0.90 -10.52 10.09
C LEU A 176 -0.03 -10.91 11.28
N PRO A 177 1.25 -10.53 11.28
CA PRO A 177 2.14 -10.79 12.41
C PRO A 177 1.72 -9.97 13.65
N PRO A 178 2.19 -10.35 14.86
CA PRO A 178 1.76 -9.76 16.14
C PRO A 178 1.98 -8.25 16.27
N ASN A 179 2.92 -7.67 15.53
CA ASN A 179 3.15 -6.21 15.54
C ASN A 179 1.96 -5.38 15.02
N PHE A 180 0.97 -5.99 14.39
CA PHE A 180 -0.30 -5.33 14.06
C PHE A 180 -1.29 -5.29 15.22
N GLY A 181 -0.97 -5.92 16.36
CA GLY A 181 -1.79 -5.93 17.57
C GLY A 181 -3.15 -6.59 17.39
N THR A 182 -4.15 -6.11 18.14
CA THR A 182 -5.51 -6.71 18.16
C THR A 182 -6.24 -6.62 16.83
N ILE A 183 -6.04 -5.57 16.06
CA ILE A 183 -6.65 -5.43 14.72
C ILE A 183 -6.12 -6.51 13.79
N GLY A 184 -4.80 -6.74 13.79
CA GLY A 184 -4.18 -7.82 13.00
C GLY A 184 -4.66 -9.20 13.41
N TYR A 185 -4.80 -9.44 14.71
CA TYR A 185 -5.31 -10.70 15.24
C TYR A 185 -6.76 -10.96 14.82
N VAL A 186 -7.67 -10.00 15.02
CA VAL A 186 -9.09 -10.14 14.63
C VAL A 186 -9.22 -10.39 13.13
N LYS A 187 -8.45 -9.71 12.31
CA LYS A 187 -8.41 -9.94 10.86
C LYS A 187 -8.04 -11.38 10.50
N GLY A 188 -7.18 -12.01 11.30
CA GLY A 188 -6.75 -13.39 11.08
C GLY A 188 -7.79 -14.45 11.47
N ILE A 189 -8.66 -14.17 12.44
CA ILE A 189 -9.55 -15.19 13.05
C ILE A 189 -11.03 -15.01 12.73
N ILE A 190 -11.48 -13.84 12.27
CA ILE A 190 -12.93 -13.58 12.08
C ILE A 190 -13.57 -14.55 11.07
N GLY A 191 -12.82 -14.97 10.05
CA GLY A 191 -13.28 -15.97 9.10
C GLY A 191 -13.47 -17.34 9.75
N ASP A 192 -12.53 -17.77 10.58
CA ASP A 192 -12.57 -19.06 11.28
C ASP A 192 -13.75 -19.08 12.28
N ILE A 193 -13.98 -17.99 13.03
CA ILE A 193 -15.12 -17.84 13.93
C ILE A 193 -16.44 -17.93 13.15
N PHE A 194 -16.53 -17.29 11.99
CA PHE A 194 -17.73 -17.33 11.18
C PHE A 194 -18.01 -18.75 10.65
N LEU A 195 -16.99 -19.46 10.16
CA LEU A 195 -17.11 -20.84 9.73
C LEU A 195 -17.61 -21.76 10.84
N GLU A 196 -17.06 -21.65 12.04
CA GLU A 196 -17.48 -22.43 13.21
C GLU A 196 -18.95 -22.20 13.56
N LYS A 197 -19.39 -20.94 13.56
CA LYS A 197 -20.75 -20.57 13.93
C LYS A 197 -21.81 -20.90 12.88
N THR A 198 -21.42 -21.12 11.63
CA THR A 198 -22.33 -21.34 10.50
C THR A 198 -22.23 -22.72 9.86
N ILE A 199 -21.53 -23.65 10.50
CA ILE A 199 -21.22 -24.99 9.95
C ILE A 199 -22.46 -25.77 9.50
N ASN A 200 -23.62 -25.57 10.13
CA ASN A 200 -24.86 -26.31 9.85
C ASN A 200 -25.93 -25.42 9.16
N GLU A 201 -25.60 -24.20 8.77
CA GLU A 201 -26.58 -23.24 8.23
C GLU A 201 -26.81 -23.37 6.71
N GLY A 202 -26.09 -24.25 6.04
CA GLY A 202 -26.24 -24.53 4.60
C GLY A 202 -25.78 -23.39 3.68
N PHE A 203 -24.99 -22.43 4.16
CA PHE A 203 -24.40 -21.37 3.34
C PHE A 203 -23.32 -21.89 2.40
N ARG A 204 -23.27 -21.35 1.21
CA ARG A 204 -22.14 -21.51 0.28
C ARG A 204 -21.06 -20.51 0.66
N LEU A 205 -20.06 -20.97 1.39
CA LEU A 205 -19.01 -20.13 1.96
C LEU A 205 -17.74 -20.22 1.12
N ASP A 206 -17.06 -19.08 0.94
CA ASP A 206 -15.72 -18.99 0.36
C ASP A 206 -14.84 -18.10 1.24
N ILE A 207 -14.30 -18.70 2.29
CA ILE A 207 -13.57 -18.02 3.38
C ILE A 207 -12.19 -18.65 3.50
N SER A 208 -11.13 -17.81 3.41
CA SER A 208 -9.76 -18.25 3.64
C SER A 208 -8.84 -17.12 4.08
N THR A 209 -7.88 -17.48 4.94
CA THR A 209 -6.73 -16.66 5.33
C THR A 209 -5.39 -17.29 4.90
N ASN A 210 -5.43 -18.37 4.10
CA ASN A 210 -4.23 -19.05 3.64
C ASN A 210 -3.52 -18.25 2.53
N GLN A 211 -2.19 -18.22 2.55
CA GLN A 211 -1.38 -17.54 1.54
C GLN A 211 -1.61 -18.08 0.11
N LYS A 212 -1.84 -19.39 -0.03
CA LYS A 212 -2.11 -20.02 -1.34
C LYS A 212 -3.44 -19.59 -1.98
N ASP A 213 -4.36 -19.06 -1.18
CA ASP A 213 -5.70 -18.64 -1.61
C ASP A 213 -5.77 -17.13 -1.88
N ILE A 214 -4.63 -16.43 -1.91
CA ILE A 214 -4.56 -15.02 -2.26
C ILE A 214 -5.05 -14.83 -3.69
N ILE A 215 -5.95 -13.86 -3.86
CA ILE A 215 -6.53 -13.51 -5.16
C ILE A 215 -5.86 -12.23 -5.66
N HIS A 216 -5.30 -12.30 -6.88
CA HIS A 216 -4.61 -11.17 -7.51
C HIS A 216 -5.38 -10.64 -8.73
N GLY A 217 -5.17 -9.36 -9.02
CA GLY A 217 -5.70 -8.68 -10.21
C GLY A 217 -7.23 -8.74 -10.29
N ASP A 218 -7.75 -8.83 -11.51
CA ASP A 218 -9.19 -8.75 -11.79
C ASP A 218 -10.01 -9.90 -11.18
N ARG A 219 -9.37 -11.04 -10.89
CA ARG A 219 -10.04 -12.14 -10.18
C ARG A 219 -10.55 -11.73 -8.80
N TRP A 220 -9.94 -10.72 -8.16
CA TRP A 220 -10.47 -10.13 -6.94
C TRP A 220 -11.84 -9.48 -7.16
N LEU A 221 -11.99 -8.76 -8.27
CA LEU A 221 -13.25 -8.11 -8.62
C LEU A 221 -14.33 -9.15 -8.96
N ASP A 222 -13.96 -10.23 -9.65
CA ASP A 222 -14.86 -11.37 -9.92
C ASP A 222 -15.34 -12.04 -8.63
N PHE A 223 -14.43 -12.24 -7.69
CA PHE A 223 -14.74 -12.82 -6.38
C PHE A 223 -15.72 -11.94 -5.59
N VAL A 224 -15.50 -10.63 -5.54
CA VAL A 224 -16.39 -9.67 -4.90
C VAL A 224 -17.77 -9.68 -5.57
N GLU A 225 -17.82 -9.64 -6.89
CA GLU A 225 -19.07 -9.61 -7.66
C GLU A 225 -19.90 -10.89 -7.51
N ASN A 226 -19.24 -12.05 -7.32
CA ASN A 226 -19.92 -13.33 -7.10
C ASN A 226 -20.38 -13.55 -5.65
N SER A 227 -20.00 -12.69 -4.73
CA SER A 227 -20.34 -12.79 -3.31
C SER A 227 -21.59 -11.99 -3.01
N LYS A 228 -22.55 -12.60 -2.27
CA LYS A 228 -23.73 -11.89 -1.77
C LYS A 228 -23.38 -10.99 -0.60
N PHE A 229 -22.55 -11.51 0.32
CA PHE A 229 -22.00 -10.79 1.47
C PHE A 229 -20.51 -11.04 1.58
N ILE A 230 -19.79 -10.04 2.09
CA ILE A 230 -18.36 -10.13 2.37
C ILE A 230 -18.16 -9.79 3.83
N LEU A 231 -17.47 -10.66 4.58
CA LEU A 231 -17.04 -10.33 5.92
C LEU A 231 -15.99 -9.22 5.87
N GLY A 232 -16.08 -8.29 6.79
CA GLY A 232 -15.14 -7.20 6.98
C GLY A 232 -14.47 -7.27 8.35
N SER A 233 -13.26 -6.75 8.44
CA SER A 233 -12.57 -6.44 9.68
C SER A 233 -11.90 -5.09 9.57
N ASN A 234 -11.60 -4.45 10.70
CA ASN A 234 -10.76 -3.27 10.68
C ASN A 234 -9.42 -3.59 10.01
N SER A 235 -8.87 -2.63 9.30
CA SER A 235 -7.55 -2.71 8.65
C SER A 235 -6.55 -1.82 9.36
N GLY A 236 -5.26 -2.04 9.12
CA GLY A 236 -4.18 -1.33 9.77
C GLY A 236 -3.68 -2.02 11.04
N SER A 237 -3.18 -1.25 11.99
CA SER A 237 -2.64 -1.70 13.27
C SER A 237 -3.37 -1.03 14.43
N SER A 238 -3.42 -1.69 15.58
CA SER A 238 -3.83 -1.09 16.86
C SER A 238 -2.63 -0.55 17.65
N LEU A 239 -1.44 -0.55 17.05
CA LEU A 239 -0.21 -0.07 17.65
C LEU A 239 0.40 1.03 16.77
N LEU A 240 0.99 2.04 17.39
CA LEU A 240 1.91 2.98 16.77
C LEU A 240 3.32 2.54 17.11
N ASP A 241 4.16 2.32 16.11
CA ASP A 241 5.55 1.87 16.27
C ASP A 241 6.50 2.74 15.43
N PRO A 242 6.69 4.03 15.80
CA PRO A 242 7.43 4.98 14.99
C PRO A 242 8.87 4.55 14.68
N GLU A 243 9.57 3.94 15.64
CA GLU A 243 10.94 3.46 15.44
C GLU A 243 11.03 2.02 14.91
N GLY A 244 9.90 1.31 14.79
CA GLY A 244 9.86 -0.08 14.35
C GLY A 244 10.37 -1.09 15.38
N GLU A 245 10.46 -0.71 16.68
CA GLU A 245 11.00 -1.56 17.73
C GLU A 245 10.18 -2.84 17.91
N ILE A 246 8.86 -2.71 17.93
CA ILE A 246 7.95 -3.85 18.08
C ILE A 246 8.04 -4.73 16.82
N ARG A 247 8.00 -4.14 15.63
CA ARG A 247 8.14 -4.87 14.36
C ARG A 247 9.44 -5.67 14.32
N PHE A 248 10.57 -5.03 14.57
CA PHE A 248 11.87 -5.70 14.46
C PHE A 248 12.06 -6.77 15.54
N ALA A 249 11.49 -6.58 16.73
CA ALA A 249 11.48 -7.61 17.78
C ALA A 249 10.63 -8.81 17.36
N VAL A 250 9.44 -8.59 16.80
CA VAL A 250 8.56 -9.66 16.28
C VAL A 250 9.23 -10.39 15.11
N ASP A 251 9.78 -9.67 14.14
CA ASP A 251 10.47 -10.28 12.98
C ASP A 251 11.62 -11.18 13.45
N LYS A 252 12.42 -10.70 14.42
CA LYS A 252 13.50 -11.48 15.03
C LYS A 252 12.98 -12.73 15.74
N TYR A 253 11.87 -12.61 16.49
CA TYR A 253 11.27 -13.73 17.19
C TYR A 253 10.78 -14.80 16.21
N LEU A 254 10.07 -14.40 15.15
CA LEU A 254 9.50 -15.32 14.15
C LEU A 254 10.55 -16.07 13.31
N VAL A 255 11.80 -15.58 13.23
CA VAL A 255 12.91 -16.32 12.61
C VAL A 255 13.19 -17.62 13.37
N TYR A 256 13.03 -17.63 14.70
CA TYR A 256 13.32 -18.79 15.56
C TYR A 256 12.05 -19.56 15.96
N HIS A 257 10.86 -19.00 15.74
CA HIS A 257 9.56 -19.53 16.15
C HIS A 257 8.54 -19.32 15.02
N PRO A 258 8.73 -19.99 13.86
CA PRO A 258 7.91 -19.80 12.66
C PRO A 258 6.47 -20.29 12.81
#